data_246d4023e9c3210e31795b0903f87732
#
_entry.id   246d4023e9c3210e31795b0903f87732
#
_cell.length_a   1.000
_cell.length_b   1.000
_cell.length_c   1.000
_cell.angle_alpha   90.00
_cell.angle_beta   90.00
_cell.angle_gamma   90.00
#
_symmetry.space_group_name_H-M   'P 1'
#
loop_
_entity.id
_entity.type
_entity.pdbx_description
1 polymer ?
#
loop_
_entity_poly.entity_id
_entity_poly.type
_entity_poly.pdbx_seq_one_letter_code
_entity_poly.pdbx_strand_id
1 'polypeptide(L)' 'TWCPHCRRARAWLERRRIPYEGLDVELDLSAARELRELNPRGGVPTIVIDGQTMVGFDADEAERRLIAAARRRLAAE' A
#
# COMPACT_ATOMS: atom_id res chain seq x y z
N THR A 1 14.10 -1.15 -10.55
CA THR A 1 12.95 -0.42 -11.04
C THR A 1 12.07 0.15 -9.95
N TRP A 2 12.34 -0.16 -8.71
CA TRP A 2 11.59 0.38 -7.60
C TRP A 2 12.10 1.77 -7.22
N CYS A 3 11.19 2.73 -7.12
CA CYS A 3 11.55 4.07 -6.70
C CYS A 3 11.95 4.07 -5.21
N PRO A 4 12.70 5.11 -4.73
CA PRO A 4 13.12 5.17 -3.34
C PRO A 4 11.95 5.13 -2.34
N HIS A 5 10.82 5.73 -2.69
CA HIS A 5 9.62 5.72 -1.85
C HIS A 5 9.02 4.32 -1.74
N CYS A 6 9.03 3.56 -2.83
CA CYS A 6 8.57 2.17 -2.83
C CYS A 6 9.44 1.31 -1.93
N ARG A 7 10.75 1.49 -2.00
CA ARG A 7 11.69 0.76 -1.14
C ARG A 7 11.49 1.08 0.33
N ARG A 8 11.25 2.34 0.64
CA ARG A 8 10.99 2.75 2.04
C ARG A 8 9.71 2.15 2.57
N ALA A 9 8.66 2.14 1.78
CA ALA A 9 7.39 1.53 2.16
C ALA A 9 7.57 0.04 2.45
N ARG A 10 8.25 -0.67 1.57
CA ARG A 10 8.55 -2.09 1.74
C ARG A 10 9.34 -2.36 3.01
N ALA A 11 10.43 -1.63 3.22
CA ALA A 11 11.27 -1.79 4.41
C ALA A 11 10.50 -1.52 5.69
N TRP A 12 9.64 -0.52 5.68
CA TRP A 12 8.79 -0.19 6.82
C TRP A 12 7.84 -1.33 7.17
N LEU A 13 7.17 -1.89 6.15
CA LEU A 13 6.25 -3.02 6.34
C LEU A 13 6.98 -4.27 6.84
N GLU A 14 8.15 -4.57 6.27
CA GLU A 14 8.94 -5.73 6.66
C GLU A 14 9.47 -5.63 8.08
N ARG A 15 9.93 -4.45 8.50
CA ARG A 15 10.38 -4.25 9.88
C ARG A 15 9.27 -4.46 10.89
N ARG A 16 8.05 -4.14 10.52
CA ARG A 16 6.88 -4.31 11.39
C ARG A 16 6.22 -5.67 11.23
N ARG A 17 6.77 -6.52 10.38
CA ARG A 17 6.25 -7.86 10.09
C ARG A 17 4.79 -7.84 9.63
N ILE A 18 4.45 -6.84 8.84
CA ILE A 18 3.13 -6.69 8.26
C ILE A 18 3.10 -7.41 6.92
N PRO A 19 2.23 -8.43 6.75
CA PRO A 19 2.11 -9.10 5.46
C PRO A 19 1.60 -8.14 4.40
N TYR A 20 2.19 -8.19 3.21
CA TYR A 20 1.73 -7.36 2.09
C TYR A 20 1.98 -8.10 0.78
N GLU A 21 1.27 -7.68 -0.25
CA GLU A 21 1.49 -8.15 -1.59
C GLU A 21 2.11 -7.01 -2.41
N GLY A 22 3.31 -7.25 -2.93
CA GLY A 22 3.99 -6.28 -3.77
C GLY A 22 3.76 -6.61 -5.23
N LEU A 23 3.25 -5.65 -6.00
CA LEU A 23 2.99 -5.81 -7.42
C LEU A 23 3.87 -4.88 -8.23
N ASP A 24 4.56 -5.43 -9.23
CA ASP A 24 5.41 -4.65 -10.14
C ASP A 24 4.63 -4.33 -11.40
N VAL A 25 4.20 -3.09 -11.51
CA VAL A 25 3.37 -2.64 -12.63
C VAL A 25 4.13 -2.58 -13.96
N GLU A 26 5.45 -2.60 -13.92
CA GLU A 26 6.26 -2.65 -15.15
C GLU A 26 6.29 -4.04 -15.74
N LEU A 27 6.18 -5.09 -14.91
CA LEU A 27 6.27 -6.47 -15.31
C LEU A 27 4.92 -7.19 -15.37
N ASP A 28 3.91 -6.66 -14.70
CA ASP A 28 2.60 -7.29 -14.59
C ASP A 28 1.51 -6.38 -15.11
N LEU A 29 0.92 -6.75 -16.24
CA LEU A 29 -0.12 -5.97 -16.89
C LEU A 29 -1.39 -5.89 -16.06
N SER A 30 -1.73 -6.95 -15.34
CA SER A 30 -2.90 -6.96 -14.43
C SER A 30 -2.70 -5.98 -13.30
N ALA A 31 -1.49 -5.93 -12.74
CA ALA A 31 -1.15 -4.97 -11.69
C ALA A 31 -1.22 -3.53 -12.20
N ALA A 32 -0.79 -3.30 -13.44
CA ALA A 32 -0.87 -1.97 -14.05
C ALA A 32 -2.32 -1.52 -14.23
N ARG A 33 -3.20 -2.41 -14.61
CA ARG A 33 -4.64 -2.11 -14.74
C ARG A 33 -5.26 -1.81 -13.40
N GLU A 34 -4.96 -2.61 -12.39
CA GLU A 34 -5.43 -2.39 -11.04
C GLU A 34 -4.97 -1.04 -10.49
N LEU A 35 -3.71 -0.68 -10.74
CA LEU A 35 -3.19 0.62 -10.36
C LEU A 35 -3.99 1.75 -10.99
N ARG A 36 -4.33 1.66 -12.27
CA ARG A 36 -5.11 2.69 -12.96
C ARG A 36 -6.50 2.86 -12.37
N GLU A 37 -7.12 1.76 -11.95
CA GLU A 37 -8.43 1.79 -11.32
C GLU A 37 -8.37 2.47 -9.94
N LEU A 38 -7.35 2.15 -9.16
CA LEU A 38 -7.18 2.68 -7.81
C LEU A 38 -6.64 4.10 -7.81
N ASN A 39 -5.81 4.42 -8.77
CA ASN A 39 -5.17 5.72 -8.89
C ASN A 39 -4.99 6.08 -10.37
N PRO A 40 -5.98 6.77 -10.98
CA PRO A 40 -5.90 7.13 -12.40
C PRO A 40 -4.68 7.97 -12.78
N ARG A 41 -4.10 8.69 -11.81
CA ARG A 41 -2.88 9.49 -12.05
C ARG A 41 -1.61 8.64 -12.08
N GLY A 42 -1.67 7.39 -11.60
CA GLY A 42 -0.58 6.45 -11.71
C GLY A 42 0.63 6.68 -10.82
N GLY A 43 0.47 7.45 -9.74
CA GLY A 43 1.57 7.70 -8.82
C GLY A 43 2.01 6.44 -8.06
N VAL A 44 3.30 6.31 -7.81
CA VAL A 44 3.85 5.20 -7.03
C VAL A 44 4.66 5.70 -5.85
N PRO A 45 4.65 4.99 -4.72
CA PRO A 45 3.85 3.80 -4.49
C PRO A 45 2.37 4.12 -4.32
N THR A 46 1.51 3.18 -4.70
CA THR A 46 0.10 3.22 -4.37
C THR A 46 -0.14 2.08 -3.38
N ILE A 47 -0.63 2.41 -2.22
CA ILE A 47 -0.79 1.46 -1.11
C ILE A 47 -2.27 1.35 -0.78
N VAL A 48 -2.76 0.11 -0.68
CA VAL A 48 -4.14 -0.15 -0.29
C VAL A 48 -4.15 -0.79 1.09
N ILE A 49 -4.82 -0.14 2.03
CA ILE A 49 -4.98 -0.64 3.38
C ILE A 49 -6.47 -0.74 3.66
N ASP A 50 -6.94 -1.98 3.84
CA ASP A 50 -8.35 -2.26 4.15
C ASP A 50 -9.32 -1.57 3.16
N GLY A 51 -9.00 -1.70 1.86
CA GLY A 51 -9.81 -1.13 0.79
C GLY A 51 -9.62 0.36 0.55
N GLN A 52 -8.81 1.03 1.35
CA GLN A 52 -8.56 2.46 1.20
C GLN A 52 -7.20 2.70 0.54
N THR A 53 -7.19 3.56 -0.45
CA THR A 53 -5.99 3.85 -1.25
C THR A 53 -5.21 5.03 -0.67
N MET A 54 -3.89 4.85 -0.58
CA MET A 54 -2.96 5.91 -0.19
C MET A 54 -1.93 6.04 -1.30
N VAL A 55 -1.75 7.25 -1.84
CA VAL A 55 -0.76 7.54 -2.87
C VAL A 55 0.47 8.15 -2.22
N GLY A 56 1.63 7.58 -2.55
CA GLY A 56 2.88 7.94 -1.89
C GLY A 56 3.02 7.20 -0.57
N PHE A 57 4.16 7.40 0.09
CA PHE A 57 4.42 6.75 1.38
C PHE A 57 4.69 7.78 2.45
N ASP A 58 3.84 7.78 3.47
CA ASP A 58 3.99 8.54 4.69
C ASP A 58 3.79 7.58 5.86
N ALA A 59 4.85 7.36 6.63
CA ALA A 59 4.84 6.38 7.72
C ALA A 59 3.76 6.69 8.78
N ASP A 60 3.56 7.95 9.12
CA ASP A 60 2.56 8.34 10.11
C ASP A 60 1.15 8.07 9.62
N GLU A 61 0.88 8.37 8.35
CA GLU A 61 -0.41 8.08 7.74
C GLU A 61 -0.67 6.58 7.66
N ALA A 62 0.34 5.81 7.25
CA ALA A 62 0.24 4.35 7.18
C ALA A 62 -0.05 3.77 8.56
N GLU A 63 0.61 4.27 9.59
CA GLU A 63 0.37 3.85 10.97
C GLU A 63 -1.07 4.08 11.40
N ARG A 64 -1.59 5.27 11.15
CA ARG A 64 -2.98 5.61 11.50
C ARG A 64 -3.98 4.71 10.78
N ARG A 65 -3.75 4.44 9.50
CA ARG A 65 -4.65 3.61 8.71
C ARG A 65 -4.62 2.14 9.14
N LEU A 66 -3.45 1.63 9.50
CA LEU A 66 -3.31 0.27 10.00
C LEU A 66 -4.00 0.10 11.36
N ILE A 67 -3.86 1.06 12.24
CA ILE A 67 -4.52 1.04 13.55
C ILE A 67 -6.05 1.08 13.35
N ALA A 68 -6.55 1.94 12.49
CA ALA A 68 -7.97 2.04 12.21
C ALA A 68 -8.52 0.74 11.61
N ALA A 69 -7.76 0.09 10.71
CA ALA A 69 -8.16 -1.18 10.13
C ALA A 69 -8.22 -2.29 11.18
N ALA A 70 -7.24 -2.34 12.09
CA ALA A 70 -7.24 -3.32 13.17
C ALA A 70 -8.44 -3.13 14.10
N ARG A 71 -8.78 -1.88 14.43
CA ARG A 71 -9.94 -1.57 15.26
C ARG A 71 -11.26 -2.01 14.60
N ARG A 72 -11.39 -1.79 13.29
CA ARG A 72 -12.57 -2.23 12.56
C ARG A 72 -12.73 -3.75 12.58
N ARG A 73 -11.64 -4.49 12.41
CA ARG A 73 -11.66 -5.95 12.47
C ARG A 73 -12.07 -6.47 13.84
N LEU A 74 -11.53 -5.87 14.89
CA LEU A 74 -11.89 -6.23 16.25
C LEU A 74 -13.36 -5.93 16.56
N ALA A 75 -13.87 -4.83 16.05
CA ALA A 75 -15.28 -4.46 16.23
C ALA A 75 -16.22 -5.37 15.45
N ALA A 76 -15.77 -5.95 14.34
CA ALA A 76 -16.57 -6.84 13.50
C ALA A 76 -16.69 -8.26 14.07
N GLU A 77 -15.77 -8.64 14.93
CA GLU A 77 -15.79 -9.95 15.60
C GLU A 77 -16.70 -9.92 16.81
#